data_8a4c6bcc2f9d77123fa2dc06d8da393a
#
_entry.id   8a4c6bcc2f9d77123fa2dc06d8da393a
#
_cell.length_a   1.000
_cell.length_b   1.000
_cell.length_c   1.000
_cell.angle_alpha   90.00
_cell.angle_beta   90.00
_cell.angle_gamma   90.00
#
_symmetry.space_group_name_H-M   'P 1'
#
loop_
_entity.id
_entity.type
_entity.pdbx_description
1 polymer ?
#
loop_
_entity_poly.entity_id
_entity_poly.type
_entity_poly.pdbx_seq_one_letter_code
_entity_poly.pdbx_strand_id
1 'polypeptide(L)'
;MNEHVELLVPVKEKTGLNLCKILLWVLTVLCALLGLSGILGLLPYILAVALGAGAYFIGLRVNIEYEYALTDKDMDIDVIYDKQRRKHITEIDLTKLEIMAPIDSHRLDGYAGRNLKCENYSSGDDNNRAGMYVMIYDGARKLIIEPDERLYKAIYNGAPHKVYKD
;
A
#
# COMPACT_ATOMS: atom_id res chain seq x y z
N MET A 1 -1.06 27.23 12.86
CA MET A 1 -1.77 26.08 13.50
C MET A 1 -1.21 24.87 12.78
N ASN A 2 -0.36 24.06 13.43
CA ASN A 2 0.21 22.88 12.79
C ASN A 2 -0.93 21.89 12.56
N GLU A 3 -1.34 21.77 11.31
CA GLU A 3 -2.39 20.82 10.92
C GLU A 3 -1.70 19.45 10.75
N HIS A 4 -1.88 18.57 11.71
CA HIS A 4 -1.40 17.20 11.63
C HIS A 4 -2.57 16.31 11.22
N VAL A 5 -2.45 15.68 10.07
CA VAL A 5 -3.48 14.79 9.52
C VAL A 5 -2.88 13.43 9.21
N GLU A 6 -3.44 12.39 9.80
CA GLU A 6 -3.08 11.01 9.54
C GLU A 6 -4.25 10.30 8.84
N LEU A 7 -3.94 9.48 7.84
CA LEU A 7 -4.88 8.65 7.11
C LEU A 7 -4.29 7.27 6.85
N LEU A 8 -5.06 6.23 7.20
CA LEU A 8 -4.74 4.83 6.88
C LEU A 8 -5.55 4.38 5.67
N VAL A 9 -4.86 3.88 4.65
CA VAL A 9 -5.46 3.34 3.43
C VAL A 9 -5.16 1.85 3.33
N PRO A 10 -6.15 0.97 3.59
CA PRO A 10 -5.95 -0.46 3.45
C PRO A 10 -5.80 -0.83 1.97
N VAL A 11 -4.75 -1.60 1.66
CA VAL A 11 -4.55 -2.14 0.32
C VAL A 11 -5.51 -3.30 0.10
N LYS A 12 -6.20 -3.31 -1.05
CA LYS A 12 -7.10 -4.40 -1.43
C LYS A 12 -6.36 -5.73 -1.41
N GLU A 13 -6.86 -6.65 -0.63
CA GLU A 13 -6.31 -8.00 -0.52
C GLU A 13 -6.29 -8.69 -1.87
N LYS A 14 -5.12 -9.18 -2.27
CA LYS A 14 -5.00 -10.01 -3.47
C LYS A 14 -5.59 -11.39 -3.17
N THR A 15 -6.80 -11.66 -3.63
CA THR A 15 -7.54 -12.93 -3.43
C THR A 15 -6.65 -14.16 -3.67
N GLY A 16 -5.77 -14.12 -4.67
CA GLY A 16 -4.82 -15.21 -4.95
C GLY A 16 -3.81 -15.48 -3.83
N LEU A 17 -3.30 -14.43 -3.16
CA LEU A 17 -2.38 -14.58 -2.03
C LEU A 17 -3.09 -15.12 -0.78
N ASN A 18 -4.34 -14.69 -0.56
CA ASN A 18 -5.16 -15.21 0.53
C ASN A 18 -5.48 -16.72 0.33
N LEU A 19 -5.85 -17.11 -0.88
CA LEU A 19 -6.07 -18.53 -1.21
C LEU A 19 -4.80 -19.35 -1.02
N CYS A 20 -3.65 -18.85 -1.46
CA CYS A 20 -2.35 -19.50 -1.28
C CYS A 20 -2.01 -19.68 0.20
N LYS A 21 -2.22 -18.65 1.03
CA LYS A 21 -2.05 -18.70 2.49
C LYS A 21 -2.91 -19.79 3.12
N ILE A 22 -4.21 -19.85 2.77
CA ILE A 22 -5.14 -20.83 3.31
C ILE A 22 -4.70 -22.24 2.90
N LEU A 23 -4.36 -22.44 1.62
CA LEU A 23 -3.92 -23.74 1.10
C LEU A 23 -2.64 -24.24 1.79
N LEU A 24 -1.69 -23.36 2.04
CA LEU A 24 -0.47 -23.71 2.79
C LEU A 24 -0.78 -24.09 4.24
N TRP A 25 -1.70 -23.41 4.91
CA TRP A 25 -2.13 -23.78 6.26
C TRP A 25 -2.80 -25.15 6.29
N VAL A 26 -3.68 -25.44 5.34
CA VAL A 26 -4.32 -26.76 5.22
C VAL A 26 -3.27 -27.84 5.01
N LEU A 27 -2.32 -27.60 4.11
CA LEU A 27 -1.24 -28.54 3.83
C LEU A 27 -0.32 -28.78 5.05
N THR A 28 -0.05 -27.73 5.82
CA THR A 28 0.70 -27.81 7.08
C THR A 28 0.01 -28.75 8.07
N VAL A 29 -1.31 -28.58 8.26
CA VAL A 29 -2.09 -29.45 9.16
C VAL A 29 -2.10 -30.90 8.67
N LEU A 30 -2.28 -31.12 7.37
CA LEU A 30 -2.25 -32.49 6.79
C LEU A 30 -0.88 -33.17 7.00
N CYS A 31 0.22 -32.44 6.78
CA CYS A 31 1.56 -32.97 7.03
C CYS A 31 1.78 -33.31 8.52
N ALA A 32 1.28 -32.46 9.43
CA ALA A 32 1.38 -32.72 10.87
C ALA A 32 0.61 -33.98 11.26
N LEU A 33 -0.61 -34.19 10.72
CA LEU A 33 -1.44 -35.38 10.97
C LEU A 33 -0.77 -36.64 10.40
N LEU A 34 -0.17 -36.57 9.20
CA LEU A 34 0.60 -37.66 8.62
C LEU A 34 1.82 -38.03 9.48
N GLY A 35 2.46 -37.05 10.10
CA GLY A 35 3.54 -37.28 11.04
C GLY A 35 3.13 -38.12 12.25
N LEU A 36 1.91 -37.89 12.76
CA LEU A 36 1.36 -38.67 13.88
C LEU A 36 1.17 -40.17 13.56
N SER A 37 1.00 -40.53 12.28
CA SER A 37 0.91 -41.95 11.89
C SER A 37 2.19 -42.74 12.08
N GLY A 38 3.34 -42.06 12.25
CA GLY A 38 4.65 -42.68 12.45
C GLY A 38 5.26 -43.38 11.22
N ILE A 39 4.49 -43.53 10.12
CA ILE A 39 4.88 -44.32 8.94
C ILE A 39 6.09 -43.68 8.21
N LEU A 40 6.15 -42.37 8.15
CA LEU A 40 7.15 -41.60 7.39
C LEU A 40 8.23 -40.95 8.29
N GLY A 41 8.28 -41.31 9.57
CA GLY A 41 9.26 -40.79 10.53
C GLY A 41 9.18 -39.29 10.72
N LEU A 42 10.33 -38.60 10.71
CA LEU A 42 10.41 -37.14 10.96
C LEU A 42 10.12 -36.28 9.72
N LEU A 43 10.08 -36.86 8.53
CA LEU A 43 9.93 -36.12 7.26
C LEU A 43 8.67 -35.23 7.19
N PRO A 44 7.46 -35.70 7.59
CA PRO A 44 6.27 -34.86 7.57
C PRO A 44 6.34 -33.66 8.52
N TYR A 45 7.01 -33.79 9.65
CA TYR A 45 7.16 -32.68 10.60
C TYR A 45 8.07 -31.57 10.04
N ILE A 46 9.18 -31.95 9.40
CA ILE A 46 10.06 -31.00 8.73
C ILE A 46 9.31 -30.23 7.64
N LEU A 47 8.52 -30.96 6.84
CA LEU A 47 7.71 -30.37 5.79
C LEU A 47 6.61 -29.44 6.35
N ALA A 48 5.94 -29.84 7.44
CA ALA A 48 4.95 -29.02 8.11
C ALA A 48 5.54 -27.70 8.61
N VAL A 49 6.74 -27.72 9.21
CA VAL A 49 7.43 -26.52 9.66
C VAL A 49 7.76 -25.59 8.47
N ALA A 50 8.28 -26.14 7.38
CA ALA A 50 8.61 -25.36 6.19
C ALA A 50 7.38 -24.70 5.55
N LEU A 51 6.28 -25.44 5.42
CA LEU A 51 4.99 -24.95 4.89
C LEU A 51 4.38 -23.90 5.82
N GLY A 52 4.40 -24.12 7.12
CA GLY A 52 3.89 -23.17 8.12
C GLY A 52 4.67 -21.85 8.11
N ALA A 53 6.00 -21.92 8.00
CA ALA A 53 6.84 -20.74 7.83
C ALA A 53 6.49 -19.99 6.53
N GLY A 54 6.31 -20.70 5.42
CA GLY A 54 5.88 -20.11 4.15
C GLY A 54 4.53 -19.42 4.26
N ALA A 55 3.54 -20.05 4.89
CA ALA A 55 2.23 -19.48 5.14
C ALA A 55 2.29 -18.20 6.00
N TYR A 56 3.15 -18.19 7.02
CA TYR A 56 3.38 -17.03 7.86
C TYR A 56 3.96 -15.86 7.08
N PHE A 57 5.02 -16.08 6.28
CA PHE A 57 5.65 -15.01 5.48
C PHE A 57 4.70 -14.46 4.40
N ILE A 58 3.85 -15.31 3.80
CA ILE A 58 2.81 -14.84 2.87
C ILE A 58 1.77 -14.02 3.63
N GLY A 59 1.38 -14.43 4.83
CA GLY A 59 0.45 -13.71 5.68
C GLY A 59 0.87 -12.27 5.96
N LEU A 60 2.15 -12.03 6.19
CA LEU A 60 2.70 -10.68 6.40
C LEU A 60 2.56 -9.76 5.16
N ARG A 61 2.39 -10.32 3.97
CA ARG A 61 2.24 -9.56 2.71
C ARG A 61 0.80 -9.41 2.24
N VAL A 62 -0.14 -10.04 2.91
CA VAL A 62 -1.57 -9.98 2.55
C VAL A 62 -2.22 -8.72 3.12
N ASN A 63 -1.95 -8.42 4.38
CA ASN A 63 -2.52 -7.28 5.08
C ASN A 63 -1.54 -6.10 5.03
N ILE A 64 -1.64 -5.28 3.99
CA ILE A 64 -0.82 -4.08 3.83
C ILE A 64 -1.73 -2.86 3.96
N GLU A 65 -1.30 -1.87 4.72
CA GLU A 65 -1.95 -0.57 4.83
C GLU A 65 -0.90 0.50 4.53
N TYR A 66 -1.27 1.54 3.77
CA TYR A 66 -0.46 2.74 3.65
C TYR A 66 -0.96 3.77 4.66
N GLU A 67 -0.03 4.44 5.29
CA GLU A 67 -0.30 5.55 6.18
C GLU A 67 0.29 6.82 5.58
N TYR A 68 -0.54 7.84 5.48
CA TYR A 68 -0.14 9.18 5.10
C TYR A 68 -0.20 10.06 6.34
N ALA A 69 0.91 10.65 6.72
CA ALA A 69 1.01 11.59 7.81
C ALA A 69 1.47 12.95 7.27
N LEU A 70 0.56 13.90 7.20
CA LEU A 70 0.88 15.26 6.77
C LEU A 70 1.09 16.16 7.97
N THR A 71 2.24 16.81 8.03
CA THR A 71 2.57 17.80 9.05
C THR A 71 3.05 19.06 8.34
N ASP A 72 2.27 20.14 8.43
CA ASP A 72 2.52 21.40 7.71
C ASP A 72 2.61 21.20 6.18
N LYS A 73 3.80 21.01 5.64
CA LYS A 73 4.06 20.82 4.21
C LYS A 73 4.79 19.52 3.88
N ASP A 74 5.13 18.76 4.91
CA ASP A 74 5.84 17.49 4.75
C ASP A 74 4.88 16.35 4.98
N MET A 75 4.74 15.49 3.95
CA MET A 75 3.88 14.31 3.98
C MET A 75 4.74 13.06 3.97
N ASP A 76 4.70 12.34 5.08
CA ASP A 76 5.30 11.00 5.19
C ASP A 76 4.36 9.94 4.65
N ILE A 77 4.92 9.00 3.89
CA ILE A 77 4.23 7.79 3.45
C ILE A 77 4.92 6.59 4.05
N ASP A 78 4.20 5.88 4.90
CA ASP A 78 4.63 4.66 5.56
C ASP A 78 3.81 3.47 5.06
N VAL A 79 4.40 2.28 5.12
CA VAL A 79 3.70 1.02 4.90
C VAL A 79 3.61 0.25 6.22
N ILE A 80 2.42 -0.24 6.53
CA ILE A 80 2.16 -1.06 7.70
C ILE A 80 1.84 -2.48 7.23
N TYR A 81 2.63 -3.44 7.68
CA TYR A 81 2.46 -4.86 7.39
C TYR A 81 1.74 -5.53 8.56
N ASP A 82 0.60 -6.17 8.28
CA ASP A 82 -0.20 -6.94 9.24
C ASP A 82 -0.47 -6.19 10.55
N LYS A 83 -0.67 -4.85 10.47
CA LYS A 83 -0.92 -3.94 11.60
C LYS A 83 0.16 -3.95 12.69
N GLN A 84 1.33 -4.54 12.43
CA GLN A 84 2.39 -4.74 13.43
C GLN A 84 3.71 -4.06 13.07
N ARG A 85 4.10 -4.05 11.79
CA ARG A 85 5.39 -3.53 11.35
C ARG A 85 5.19 -2.32 10.46
N ARG A 86 5.58 -1.16 10.95
CA ARG A 86 5.66 0.08 10.17
C ARG A 86 7.03 0.18 9.51
N LYS A 87 7.06 0.58 8.26
CA LYS A 87 8.27 0.89 7.51
C LYS A 87 8.07 2.19 6.75
N HIS A 88 8.94 3.17 7.01
CA HIS A 88 8.99 4.41 6.24
C HIS A 88 9.36 4.13 4.78
N ILE A 89 8.62 4.70 3.84
CA ILE A 89 8.87 4.58 2.40
C ILE A 89 9.48 5.87 1.84
N THR A 90 8.80 6.99 2.04
CA THR A 90 9.20 8.26 1.43
C THR A 90 8.55 9.44 2.14
N GLU A 91 9.23 10.56 2.09
CA GLU A 91 8.77 11.87 2.52
C GLU A 91 8.52 12.74 1.27
N ILE A 92 7.48 13.53 1.27
CA ILE A 92 7.04 14.39 0.17
C ILE A 92 6.86 15.80 0.69
N ASP A 93 7.74 16.69 0.26
CA ASP A 93 7.66 18.13 0.51
C ASP A 93 6.67 18.76 -0.50
N LEU A 94 5.53 19.26 -0.03
CA LEU A 94 4.49 19.87 -0.88
C LEU A 94 4.99 21.10 -1.65
N THR A 95 6.10 21.70 -1.26
CA THR A 95 6.70 22.82 -2.02
C THR A 95 7.22 22.37 -3.39
N LYS A 96 7.64 21.10 -3.52
CA LYS A 96 8.14 20.47 -4.75
C LYS A 96 7.04 19.77 -5.55
N LEU A 97 5.81 19.78 -5.06
CA LEU A 97 4.66 19.29 -5.83
C LEU A 97 4.50 20.13 -7.10
N GLU A 98 4.39 19.52 -8.27
CA GLU A 98 4.06 20.21 -9.52
C GLU A 98 2.55 20.31 -9.71
N ILE A 99 1.87 19.18 -9.57
CA ILE A 99 0.43 19.07 -9.70
C ILE A 99 -0.10 17.87 -8.90
N MET A 100 -1.30 18.02 -8.34
CA MET A 100 -2.14 16.94 -7.84
C MET A 100 -3.51 17.04 -8.46
N ALA A 101 -3.97 15.98 -9.12
CA ALA A 101 -5.27 15.93 -9.77
C ALA A 101 -5.85 14.51 -9.71
N PRO A 102 -7.18 14.32 -9.87
CA PRO A 102 -7.79 13.01 -10.01
C PRO A 102 -7.10 12.17 -11.08
N ILE A 103 -7.05 10.85 -10.89
CA ILE A 103 -6.29 9.95 -11.76
C ILE A 103 -6.72 10.01 -13.23
N ASP A 104 -7.98 10.35 -13.50
CA ASP A 104 -8.55 10.45 -14.84
C ASP A 104 -8.64 11.91 -15.36
N SER A 105 -7.99 12.86 -14.70
CA SER A 105 -8.00 14.27 -15.06
C SER A 105 -7.19 14.56 -16.31
N HIS A 106 -7.75 15.32 -17.25
CA HIS A 106 -7.05 15.82 -18.46
C HIS A 106 -5.84 16.72 -18.14
N ARG A 107 -5.77 17.27 -16.92
CA ARG A 107 -4.62 18.07 -16.48
C ARG A 107 -3.32 17.28 -16.42
N LEU A 108 -3.42 15.93 -16.35
CA LEU A 108 -2.28 15.02 -16.32
C LEU A 108 -1.75 14.68 -17.72
N ASP A 109 -2.49 15.01 -18.79
CA ASP A 109 -2.10 14.65 -20.16
C ASP A 109 -0.74 15.25 -20.56
N GLY A 110 -0.42 16.46 -20.07
CA GLY A 110 0.88 17.10 -20.31
C GLY A 110 2.08 16.38 -19.68
N TYR A 111 1.82 15.43 -18.78
CA TYR A 111 2.84 14.63 -18.08
C TYR A 111 2.95 13.20 -18.64
N ALA A 112 2.01 12.76 -19.48
CA ALA A 112 1.95 11.38 -19.99
C ALA A 112 3.19 10.98 -20.81
N GLY A 113 3.84 11.94 -21.48
CA GLY A 113 5.06 11.72 -22.29
C GLY A 113 6.38 11.76 -21.50
N ARG A 114 6.34 12.09 -20.20
CA ARG A 114 7.54 12.17 -19.35
C ARG A 114 7.91 10.80 -18.81
N ASN A 115 9.21 10.51 -18.76
CA ASN A 115 9.71 9.28 -18.13
C ASN A 115 9.72 9.41 -16.62
N LEU A 116 8.52 9.31 -16.00
CA LEU A 116 8.33 9.44 -14.56
C LEU A 116 8.37 8.08 -13.89
N LYS A 117 9.04 7.98 -12.74
CA LYS A 117 8.97 6.78 -11.89
C LYS A 117 7.58 6.72 -11.25
N CYS A 118 6.77 5.72 -11.66
CA CYS A 118 5.44 5.52 -11.12
C CYS A 118 5.49 4.72 -9.82
N GLU A 119 4.93 5.29 -8.76
CA GLU A 119 4.83 4.69 -7.43
C GLU A 119 3.36 4.72 -6.98
N ASN A 120 2.81 3.57 -6.63
CA ASN A 120 1.41 3.46 -6.24
C ASN A 120 1.30 3.16 -4.74
N TYR A 121 0.68 4.07 -4.03
CA TYR A 121 0.43 4.00 -2.59
C TYR A 121 -1.07 4.00 -2.26
N SER A 122 -1.95 3.85 -3.26
CA SER A 122 -3.40 3.73 -3.07
C SER A 122 -3.82 2.33 -2.61
N SER A 123 -5.10 2.15 -2.32
CA SER A 123 -5.70 0.84 -2.02
C SER A 123 -5.55 -0.17 -3.16
N GLY A 124 -5.40 0.30 -4.41
CA GLY A 124 -5.40 -0.53 -5.60
C GLY A 124 -6.79 -1.12 -5.93
N ASP A 125 -7.86 -0.56 -5.37
CA ASP A 125 -9.23 -0.96 -5.69
C ASP A 125 -9.76 -0.15 -6.88
N ASP A 126 -9.91 -0.80 -8.05
CA ASP A 126 -10.46 -0.17 -9.25
C ASP A 126 -11.88 0.37 -9.05
N ASN A 127 -12.64 -0.16 -8.10
CA ASN A 127 -13.97 0.34 -7.78
C ASN A 127 -13.93 1.71 -7.09
N ASN A 128 -12.82 2.08 -6.45
CA ASN A 128 -12.61 3.38 -5.80
C ASN A 128 -11.68 4.30 -6.60
N ARG A 129 -11.58 4.07 -7.91
CA ARG A 129 -10.71 4.86 -8.81
C ARG A 129 -10.98 6.37 -8.73
N ALA A 130 -12.24 6.76 -8.53
CA ALA A 130 -12.63 8.17 -8.39
C ALA A 130 -12.04 8.86 -7.14
N GLY A 131 -11.64 8.09 -6.12
CA GLY A 131 -10.96 8.59 -4.92
C GLY A 131 -9.44 8.68 -5.09
N MET A 132 -8.88 8.18 -6.20
CA MET A 132 -7.45 8.19 -6.44
C MET A 132 -6.97 9.48 -7.09
N TYR A 133 -5.87 10.00 -6.61
CA TYR A 133 -5.21 11.19 -7.12
C TYR A 133 -3.79 10.87 -7.55
N VAL A 134 -3.35 11.57 -8.60
CA VAL A 134 -1.97 11.52 -9.06
C VAL A 134 -1.26 12.80 -8.63
N MET A 135 -0.11 12.62 -8.01
CA MET A 135 0.82 13.70 -7.68
C MET A 135 2.05 13.59 -8.58
N ILE A 136 2.39 14.67 -9.26
CA ILE A 136 3.68 14.78 -9.95
C ILE A 136 4.63 15.56 -9.04
N TYR A 137 5.73 14.93 -8.70
CA TYR A 137 6.65 15.37 -7.69
C TYR A 137 8.08 15.50 -8.25
N ASP A 138 8.69 16.67 -8.04
CA ASP A 138 10.08 16.97 -8.36
C ASP A 138 10.48 16.63 -9.83
N GLY A 139 9.53 16.74 -10.75
CA GLY A 139 9.73 16.47 -12.20
C GLY A 139 10.06 15.02 -12.57
N ALA A 140 10.21 14.12 -11.59
CA ALA A 140 10.75 12.78 -11.79
C ALA A 140 9.80 11.65 -11.33
N ARG A 141 8.90 11.92 -10.40
CA ARG A 141 8.06 10.90 -9.75
C ARG A 141 6.57 11.16 -9.99
N LYS A 142 5.86 10.09 -10.29
CA LYS A 142 4.40 10.03 -10.36
C LYS A 142 3.89 9.18 -9.22
N LEU A 143 3.26 9.79 -8.25
CA LEU A 143 2.73 9.12 -7.07
C LEU A 143 1.22 8.99 -7.21
N ILE A 144 0.67 7.81 -6.93
CA ILE A 144 -0.77 7.58 -6.87
C ILE A 144 -1.13 7.42 -5.40
N ILE A 145 -2.00 8.28 -4.90
CA ILE A 145 -2.48 8.29 -3.52
C ILE A 145 -4.01 8.28 -3.49
N GLU A 146 -4.57 7.99 -2.32
CA GLU A 146 -6.02 7.94 -2.11
C GLU A 146 -6.38 8.74 -0.85
N PRO A 147 -6.39 10.10 -0.93
CA PRO A 147 -6.66 10.96 0.19
C PRO A 147 -8.16 10.97 0.54
N ASP A 148 -8.49 11.01 1.82
CA ASP A 148 -9.82 11.39 2.28
C ASP A 148 -10.03 12.91 2.14
N GLU A 149 -11.25 13.38 2.44
CA GLU A 149 -11.56 14.80 2.31
C GLU A 149 -10.74 15.69 3.25
N ARG A 150 -10.31 15.18 4.42
CA ARG A 150 -9.51 15.92 5.39
C ARG A 150 -8.08 16.08 4.89
N LEU A 151 -7.46 14.97 4.46
CA LEU A 151 -6.11 15.00 3.92
C LEU A 151 -6.05 15.80 2.61
N TYR A 152 -7.07 15.65 1.72
CA TYR A 152 -7.18 16.46 0.52
C TYR A 152 -7.18 17.97 0.84
N LYS A 153 -8.01 18.41 1.81
CA LYS A 153 -8.06 19.82 2.23
C LYS A 153 -6.73 20.30 2.80
N ALA A 154 -6.07 19.47 3.60
CA ALA A 154 -4.79 19.81 4.20
C ALA A 154 -3.70 19.95 3.12
N ILE A 155 -3.64 19.05 2.13
CA ILE A 155 -2.73 19.15 0.97
C ILE A 155 -3.06 20.41 0.15
N TYR A 156 -4.35 20.67 -0.09
CA TYR A 156 -4.80 21.88 -0.80
C TYR A 156 -4.34 23.16 -0.07
N ASN A 157 -4.46 23.22 1.25
CA ASN A 157 -4.02 24.36 2.04
C ASN A 157 -2.48 24.54 1.96
N GLY A 158 -1.73 23.45 1.89
CA GLY A 158 -0.27 23.47 1.74
C GLY A 158 0.20 23.89 0.35
N ALA A 159 -0.58 23.60 -0.72
CA ALA A 159 -0.24 23.87 -2.12
C ALA A 159 -1.47 24.26 -2.99
N PRO A 160 -2.17 25.38 -2.69
CA PRO A 160 -3.50 25.66 -3.26
C PRO A 160 -3.53 25.84 -4.79
N HIS A 161 -2.40 26.26 -5.41
CA HIS A 161 -2.32 26.48 -6.85
C HIS A 161 -1.92 25.21 -7.65
N LYS A 162 -1.67 24.11 -6.96
CA LYS A 162 -1.16 22.86 -7.55
C LYS A 162 -2.11 21.67 -7.37
N VAL A 163 -3.17 21.84 -6.59
CA VAL A 163 -4.14 20.79 -6.24
C VAL A 163 -5.49 21.08 -6.87
N TYR A 164 -6.01 20.13 -7.63
CA TYR A 164 -7.25 20.24 -8.40
C TYR A 164 -8.22 19.12 -8.02
N LYS A 165 -9.52 19.45 -8.01
CA LYS A 165 -10.58 18.48 -7.70
C LYS A 165 -11.37 18.08 -8.96
N ASP A 166 -11.14 18.78 -10.11
CA ASP A 166 -11.86 18.77 -11.41
C ASP A 166 -13.39 18.85 -11.30
#